data_18ecf84cb6848c3aaf7277f0ae21c959
#
_entry.id   18ecf84cb6848c3aaf7277f0ae21c959
#
_cell.length_a   1.000
_cell.length_b   1.000
_cell.length_c   1.000
_cell.angle_alpha   90.00
_cell.angle_beta   90.00
_cell.angle_gamma   90.00
#
_symmetry.space_group_name_H-M   'P 1'
#
loop_
_entity.id
_entity.type
_entity.pdbx_description
1 polymer ?
#
loop_
_entity_poly.entity_id
_entity_poly.type
_entity_poly.pdbx_seq_one_letter_code
_entity_poly.pdbx_strand_id
1 'polypeptide(L)'
;MKPEETEVWEPVPKVVTPGADNTAPPSDAIVLFDGKNEDEWVYAKDKAPAQWKVADGILTVVKDGKGNIETKKTFKDYQLHVEWRVPANITGSGQARGNSGIFLASTGEGDAGYELQVLDAYNNKTYVNGMAGSLYKQAIPLANPARKPGEWETYDIVWTAPRFNEDGSLKTPAYATVFFNGVLVENHFELQGETRFIGKPFYKAYDRAPIKLQAHGDKSEPLSFRNIWVRELN
;
A
#
# COMPACT_ATOMS: atom_id res chain seq x y z
N MET A 1 -25.51 -18.47 -34.97
CA MET A 1 -24.25 -18.53 -34.23
C MET A 1 -24.26 -19.82 -33.43
N LYS A 2 -23.20 -20.64 -33.55
CA LYS A 2 -23.05 -21.86 -32.77
C LYS A 2 -22.23 -21.56 -31.52
N PRO A 3 -22.36 -22.34 -30.43
CA PRO A 3 -21.58 -22.11 -29.19
C PRO A 3 -20.07 -22.02 -29.44
N GLU A 4 -19.53 -22.86 -30.28
CA GLU A 4 -18.10 -22.96 -30.58
C GLU A 4 -17.52 -21.69 -31.25
N GLU A 5 -18.35 -20.84 -31.83
CA GLU A 5 -17.91 -19.61 -32.48
C GLU A 5 -17.50 -18.50 -31.48
N THR A 6 -17.83 -18.67 -30.19
CA THR A 6 -17.49 -17.74 -29.11
C THR A 6 -16.57 -18.35 -28.05
N GLU A 7 -16.21 -19.62 -28.19
CA GLU A 7 -15.29 -20.29 -27.28
C GLU A 7 -13.85 -19.83 -27.51
N VAL A 8 -13.15 -19.52 -26.42
CA VAL A 8 -11.74 -19.12 -26.43
C VAL A 8 -10.96 -20.11 -25.54
N TRP A 9 -10.10 -20.90 -26.15
CA TRP A 9 -9.36 -21.97 -25.48
C TRP A 9 -7.94 -21.57 -25.03
N GLU A 10 -7.42 -20.48 -25.57
CA GLU A 10 -6.08 -19.98 -25.26
C GLU A 10 -6.10 -18.45 -25.01
N PRO A 11 -5.22 -17.92 -24.15
CA PRO A 11 -4.25 -18.68 -23.34
C PRO A 11 -4.90 -19.38 -22.14
N VAL A 12 -4.44 -20.57 -21.80
CA VAL A 12 -4.87 -21.29 -20.60
C VAL A 12 -4.35 -20.55 -19.36
N PRO A 13 -5.21 -20.21 -18.37
CA PRO A 13 -4.79 -19.55 -17.15
C PRO A 13 -3.73 -20.36 -16.37
N LYS A 14 -2.70 -19.68 -15.87
CA LYS A 14 -1.69 -20.29 -15.02
C LYS A 14 -2.32 -20.87 -13.75
N VAL A 15 -1.96 -22.08 -13.39
CA VAL A 15 -2.38 -22.69 -12.12
C VAL A 15 -1.62 -22.04 -10.97
N VAL A 16 -2.35 -21.51 -10.02
CA VAL A 16 -1.83 -20.89 -8.79
C VAL A 16 -2.45 -21.59 -7.60
N THR A 17 -1.62 -22.08 -6.68
CA THR A 17 -2.11 -22.65 -5.41
C THR A 17 -2.45 -21.50 -4.47
N PRO A 18 -3.69 -21.40 -3.96
CA PRO A 18 -4.04 -20.39 -2.98
C PRO A 18 -3.27 -20.58 -1.67
N GLY A 19 -3.14 -19.51 -0.89
CA GLY A 19 -2.60 -19.59 0.46
C GLY A 19 -3.48 -20.44 1.39
N ALA A 20 -2.92 -20.82 2.54
CA ALA A 20 -3.62 -21.66 3.52
C ALA A 20 -4.90 -21.01 4.08
N ASP A 21 -4.96 -19.71 4.05
CA ASP A 21 -6.12 -18.87 4.39
C ASP A 21 -6.14 -17.61 3.49
N ASN A 22 -7.08 -16.72 3.72
CA ASN A 22 -7.26 -15.53 2.90
C ASN A 22 -6.16 -14.46 3.07
N THR A 23 -5.25 -14.63 4.03
CA THR A 23 -4.16 -13.69 4.31
C THR A 23 -2.79 -14.25 3.91
N ALA A 24 -2.68 -15.58 3.77
CA ALA A 24 -1.43 -16.24 3.39
C ALA A 24 -1.13 -16.02 1.90
N PRO A 25 0.17 -15.87 1.55
CA PRO A 25 0.57 -15.64 0.16
C PRO A 25 0.24 -16.83 -0.75
N PRO A 26 -0.32 -16.61 -1.94
CA PRO A 26 -0.46 -17.66 -2.96
C PRO A 26 0.91 -18.06 -3.54
N SER A 27 0.96 -19.18 -4.26
CA SER A 27 2.22 -19.79 -4.73
C SER A 27 3.03 -18.94 -5.71
N ASP A 28 2.43 -17.91 -6.33
CA ASP A 28 3.08 -16.98 -7.25
C ASP A 28 3.31 -15.60 -6.65
N ALA A 29 3.09 -15.44 -5.33
CA ALA A 29 3.39 -14.21 -4.62
C ALA A 29 4.89 -14.06 -4.32
N ILE A 30 5.35 -12.84 -4.30
CA ILE A 30 6.65 -12.42 -3.78
C ILE A 30 6.42 -11.97 -2.34
N VAL A 31 7.03 -12.66 -1.39
CA VAL A 31 6.93 -12.29 0.02
C VAL A 31 7.91 -11.15 0.29
N LEU A 32 7.40 -10.02 0.76
CA LEU A 32 8.17 -8.83 1.07
C LEU A 32 8.55 -8.76 2.55
N PHE A 33 7.74 -9.38 3.42
CA PHE A 33 8.05 -9.54 4.84
C PHE A 33 7.31 -10.75 5.41
N ASP A 34 8.08 -11.74 5.89
CA ASP A 34 7.58 -13.00 6.48
C ASP A 34 7.81 -13.08 8.01
N GLY A 35 8.24 -11.98 8.61
CA GLY A 35 8.53 -11.91 10.04
C GLY A 35 9.97 -12.20 10.44
N LYS A 36 10.88 -12.53 9.51
CA LYS A 36 12.25 -12.95 9.82
C LYS A 36 13.26 -11.80 9.72
N ASN A 37 13.22 -11.06 8.62
CA ASN A 37 14.15 -9.98 8.33
C ASN A 37 13.50 -8.96 7.37
N GLU A 38 14.18 -7.86 7.11
CA GLU A 38 13.78 -6.80 6.19
C GLU A 38 14.67 -6.76 4.93
N ASP A 39 15.17 -7.92 4.49
CA ASP A 39 16.11 -8.03 3.38
C ASP A 39 15.54 -7.54 2.03
N GLU A 40 14.23 -7.48 1.88
CA GLU A 40 13.57 -6.93 0.68
C GLU A 40 13.44 -5.40 0.70
N TRP A 41 13.89 -4.72 1.79
CA TRP A 41 13.65 -3.30 2.02
C TRP A 41 14.94 -2.49 2.10
N VAL A 42 14.85 -1.23 1.64
CA VAL A 42 15.90 -0.21 1.75
C VAL A 42 15.30 1.11 2.20
N TYR A 43 16.09 1.99 2.79
CA TYR A 43 15.65 3.37 3.00
C TYR A 43 15.39 4.07 1.66
N ALA A 44 14.25 4.76 1.55
CA ALA A 44 13.87 5.44 0.31
C ALA A 44 14.85 6.56 -0.07
N LYS A 45 15.47 7.19 0.93
CA LYS A 45 16.37 8.34 0.76
C LYS A 45 17.71 7.99 0.11
N ASP A 46 18.40 6.96 0.61
CA ASP A 46 19.79 6.68 0.26
C ASP A 46 20.04 5.25 -0.22
N LYS A 47 18.96 4.44 -0.28
CA LYS A 47 18.98 3.03 -0.66
C LYS A 47 19.86 2.14 0.24
N ALA A 48 20.25 2.63 1.41
CA ALA A 48 20.89 1.80 2.44
C ALA A 48 19.91 0.72 2.91
N PRO A 49 20.40 -0.45 3.37
CA PRO A 49 19.55 -1.49 3.97
C PRO A 49 18.65 -0.91 5.06
N ALA A 50 17.37 -1.26 5.03
CA ALA A 50 16.43 -0.85 6.06
C ALA A 50 16.89 -1.34 7.45
N GLN A 51 16.52 -0.62 8.50
CA GLN A 51 16.84 -0.92 9.89
C GLN A 51 15.65 -0.61 10.81
N TRP A 52 14.44 -0.92 10.36
CA TRP A 52 13.29 -0.92 11.24
C TRP A 52 13.36 -2.12 12.20
N LYS A 53 12.66 -2.05 13.31
CA LYS A 53 12.75 -3.08 14.33
C LYS A 53 11.99 -4.34 13.91
N VAL A 54 12.70 -5.45 13.73
CA VAL A 54 12.09 -6.78 13.55
C VAL A 54 12.16 -7.55 14.86
N ALA A 55 11.03 -7.92 15.43
CA ALA A 55 10.90 -8.73 16.61
C ALA A 55 9.56 -9.49 16.61
N ASP A 56 9.55 -10.74 17.06
CA ASP A 56 8.35 -11.58 17.22
C ASP A 56 7.49 -11.65 15.95
N GLY A 57 8.13 -11.70 14.76
CA GLY A 57 7.44 -11.74 13.47
C GLY A 57 6.84 -10.40 13.02
N ILE A 58 7.22 -9.29 13.67
CA ILE A 58 6.65 -7.96 13.48
C ILE A 58 7.74 -6.98 13.04
N LEU A 59 7.42 -6.17 12.03
CA LEU A 59 8.19 -5.03 11.56
C LEU A 59 7.62 -3.75 12.16
N THR A 60 8.34 -3.11 13.07
CA THR A 60 7.90 -1.87 13.73
C THR A 60 8.65 -0.67 13.18
N VAL A 61 7.91 0.37 12.83
CA VAL A 61 8.47 1.64 12.35
C VAL A 61 9.47 2.21 13.34
N VAL A 62 10.62 2.64 12.85
CA VAL A 62 11.62 3.36 13.64
C VAL A 62 11.65 4.83 13.23
N LYS A 63 11.35 5.71 14.19
CA LYS A 63 11.28 7.17 13.98
C LYS A 63 12.63 7.82 14.36
N ASP A 64 13.73 7.35 13.74
CA ASP A 64 15.12 7.79 14.00
C ASP A 64 15.62 8.89 13.04
N GLY A 65 14.74 9.43 12.20
CA GLY A 65 15.07 10.43 11.19
C GLY A 65 15.64 9.89 9.88
N LYS A 66 15.83 8.57 9.75
CA LYS A 66 16.24 7.94 8.48
C LYS A 66 15.08 7.85 7.47
N GLY A 67 13.84 7.85 7.97
CA GLY A 67 12.64 8.01 7.17
C GLY A 67 12.03 6.72 6.62
N ASN A 68 11.36 6.86 5.50
CA ASN A 68 10.58 5.82 4.85
C ASN A 68 11.46 4.70 4.31
N ILE A 69 10.91 3.48 4.29
CA ILE A 69 11.52 2.34 3.61
C ILE A 69 10.74 1.98 2.35
N GLU A 70 11.42 1.44 1.34
CA GLU A 70 10.78 0.98 0.11
C GLU A 70 11.37 -0.36 -0.34
N THR A 71 10.65 -1.08 -1.18
CA THR A 71 11.09 -2.37 -1.69
C THR A 71 12.30 -2.21 -2.61
N LYS A 72 13.24 -3.15 -2.56
CA LYS A 72 14.35 -3.25 -3.53
C LYS A 72 13.84 -3.50 -4.95
N LYS A 73 12.82 -4.37 -5.07
CA LYS A 73 12.15 -4.64 -6.34
C LYS A 73 11.15 -3.55 -6.66
N THR A 74 10.95 -3.34 -7.96
CA THR A 74 9.93 -2.42 -8.49
C THR A 74 8.80 -3.23 -9.12
N PHE A 75 7.59 -2.69 -9.08
CA PHE A 75 6.36 -3.31 -9.54
C PHE A 75 5.58 -2.38 -10.47
N LYS A 76 4.68 -2.94 -11.26
CA LYS A 76 3.80 -2.18 -12.17
C LYS A 76 2.34 -2.38 -11.78
N ASP A 77 1.72 -3.46 -12.24
CA ASP A 77 0.36 -3.84 -11.85
C ASP A 77 0.44 -5.03 -10.91
N TYR A 78 -0.28 -4.95 -9.79
CA TYR A 78 -0.16 -6.01 -8.79
C TYR A 78 -1.36 -6.08 -7.85
N GLN A 79 -1.47 -7.23 -7.20
CA GLN A 79 -2.21 -7.45 -5.97
C GLN A 79 -1.22 -7.33 -4.80
N LEU A 80 -1.57 -6.59 -3.75
CA LEU A 80 -0.76 -6.41 -2.55
C LEU A 80 -1.59 -6.72 -1.31
N HIS A 81 -1.03 -7.50 -0.41
CA HIS A 81 -1.56 -7.72 0.94
C HIS A 81 -0.61 -7.12 1.97
N VAL A 82 -1.16 -6.36 2.92
CA VAL A 82 -0.42 -5.79 4.04
C VAL A 82 -1.25 -5.86 5.31
N GLU A 83 -0.66 -6.42 6.37
CA GLU A 83 -1.23 -6.30 7.70
C GLU A 83 -0.49 -5.23 8.50
N TRP A 84 -1.25 -4.35 9.14
CA TRP A 84 -0.70 -3.26 9.95
C TRP A 84 -1.45 -3.12 11.28
N ARG A 85 -0.83 -2.46 12.26
CA ARG A 85 -1.42 -2.31 13.58
C ARG A 85 -0.98 -1.01 14.24
N VAL A 86 -1.96 -0.25 14.70
CA VAL A 86 -1.78 0.82 15.67
C VAL A 86 -1.58 0.20 17.05
N PRO A 87 -0.56 0.57 17.84
CA PRO A 87 -0.36 -0.01 19.16
C PRO A 87 -1.48 0.36 20.13
N ALA A 88 -1.78 -0.53 21.09
CA ALA A 88 -2.90 -0.36 22.02
C ALA A 88 -2.78 0.90 22.91
N ASN A 89 -1.57 1.37 23.15
CA ASN A 89 -1.26 2.57 23.93
C ASN A 89 -1.13 3.84 23.09
N ILE A 90 -1.65 3.84 21.86
CA ILE A 90 -1.55 4.99 20.94
C ILE A 90 -2.06 6.27 21.57
N THR A 91 -1.33 7.35 21.38
CA THR A 91 -1.69 8.70 21.85
C THR A 91 -1.87 9.67 20.68
N GLY A 92 -2.38 10.87 20.96
CA GLY A 92 -2.63 11.89 19.95
C GLY A 92 -4.07 11.95 19.47
N SER A 93 -4.30 12.71 18.39
CA SER A 93 -5.61 12.88 17.75
C SER A 93 -5.47 13.28 16.30
N GLY A 94 -6.51 13.03 15.50
CA GLY A 94 -6.54 13.36 14.08
C GLY A 94 -5.36 12.74 13.33
N GLN A 95 -4.69 13.53 12.52
CA GLN A 95 -3.53 13.11 11.74
C GLN A 95 -2.25 12.89 12.58
N ALA A 96 -2.23 13.26 13.84
CA ALA A 96 -1.11 13.02 14.75
C ALA A 96 -1.34 11.78 15.64
N ARG A 97 -2.20 10.83 15.21
CA ARG A 97 -2.50 9.60 15.95
C ARG A 97 -2.38 8.38 15.07
N GLY A 98 -1.23 7.68 15.17
CA GLY A 98 -0.97 6.46 14.43
C GLY A 98 -0.91 6.68 12.91
N ASN A 99 -0.22 7.72 12.48
CA ASN A 99 -0.08 8.08 11.06
C ASN A 99 1.07 7.32 10.41
N SER A 100 0.78 6.81 9.24
CA SER A 100 1.71 6.20 8.29
C SER A 100 1.05 6.19 6.91
N GLY A 101 1.73 5.64 5.91
CA GLY A 101 1.21 5.49 4.54
C GLY A 101 1.82 4.29 3.84
N ILE A 102 1.05 3.70 2.94
CA ILE A 102 1.55 2.72 1.98
C ILE A 102 1.52 3.39 0.61
N PHE A 103 2.71 3.67 0.05
CA PHE A 103 2.79 4.23 -1.30
C PHE A 103 2.79 3.09 -2.31
N LEU A 104 1.71 3.00 -3.09
CA LEU A 104 1.51 2.00 -4.12
C LEU A 104 2.53 2.13 -5.26
N ALA A 105 3.04 3.33 -5.48
CA ALA A 105 4.20 3.59 -6.32
C ALA A 105 5.01 4.74 -5.68
N SER A 106 6.22 4.44 -5.26
CA SER A 106 7.21 5.42 -4.78
C SER A 106 7.89 6.06 -5.98
N THR A 107 7.73 7.36 -6.15
CA THR A 107 8.26 8.10 -7.32
C THR A 107 9.44 9.00 -6.98
N GLY A 108 9.89 8.99 -5.73
CA GLY A 108 11.02 9.78 -5.25
C GLY A 108 11.18 9.77 -3.74
N GLU A 109 12.00 10.70 -3.25
CA GLU A 109 12.28 10.86 -1.82
C GLU A 109 11.04 11.37 -1.05
N GLY A 110 11.11 11.23 0.28
CA GLY A 110 10.04 11.67 1.19
C GLY A 110 8.72 10.99 0.87
N ASP A 111 7.67 11.80 0.76
CA ASP A 111 6.30 11.35 0.52
C ASP A 111 5.88 11.52 -0.96
N ALA A 112 6.83 11.39 -1.90
CA ALA A 112 6.52 11.36 -3.33
C ALA A 112 5.95 10.00 -3.73
N GLY A 113 4.79 10.00 -4.39
CA GLY A 113 4.13 8.79 -4.89
C GLY A 113 2.61 8.76 -4.66
N TYR A 114 2.05 7.57 -4.66
CA TYR A 114 0.60 7.30 -4.61
C TYR A 114 0.25 6.64 -3.28
N GLU A 115 -0.18 7.44 -2.33
CA GLU A 115 -0.37 7.03 -0.94
C GLU A 115 -1.79 6.49 -0.68
N LEU A 116 -1.86 5.27 -0.14
CA LEU A 116 -2.99 4.75 0.61
C LEU A 116 -2.74 5.04 2.10
N GLN A 117 -3.64 5.81 2.70
CA GLN A 117 -3.50 6.26 4.08
C GLN A 117 -3.58 5.13 5.09
N VAL A 118 -2.63 5.12 6.01
CA VAL A 118 -2.64 4.35 7.26
C VAL A 118 -2.77 5.32 8.42
N LEU A 119 -3.79 5.14 9.25
CA LEU A 119 -4.08 6.02 10.38
C LEU A 119 -4.92 5.26 11.41
N ASP A 120 -4.83 5.61 12.69
CA ASP A 120 -5.88 5.19 13.61
C ASP A 120 -7.20 5.89 13.24
N ALA A 121 -8.15 5.12 12.74
CA ALA A 121 -9.49 5.60 12.39
C ALA A 121 -10.59 5.13 13.35
N TYR A 122 -10.23 4.41 14.44
CA TYR A 122 -11.17 4.01 15.48
C TYR A 122 -11.42 5.14 16.46
N ASN A 123 -12.62 5.71 16.44
CA ASN A 123 -13.00 6.85 17.28
C ASN A 123 -12.01 8.03 17.21
N ASN A 124 -11.42 8.26 16.04
CA ASN A 124 -10.46 9.33 15.78
C ASN A 124 -10.99 10.24 14.67
N LYS A 125 -11.42 11.43 15.02
CA LYS A 125 -11.96 12.40 14.07
C LYS A 125 -10.83 13.08 13.28
N THR A 126 -10.89 12.98 11.95
CA THR A 126 -9.98 13.70 11.03
C THR A 126 -10.73 14.11 9.76
N TYR A 127 -10.05 14.76 8.81
CA TYR A 127 -10.63 14.98 7.48
C TYR A 127 -10.77 13.66 6.74
N VAL A 128 -11.94 13.44 6.13
CA VAL A 128 -12.36 12.11 5.65
C VAL A 128 -11.55 11.59 4.44
N ASN A 129 -10.99 12.47 3.62
CA ASN A 129 -10.09 12.11 2.53
C ASN A 129 -8.61 11.96 2.95
N GLY A 130 -8.35 11.84 4.25
CA GLY A 130 -7.06 11.55 4.87
C GLY A 130 -7.20 10.60 6.06
N MET A 131 -8.34 9.90 6.19
CA MET A 131 -8.50 8.83 7.16
C MET A 131 -7.97 7.51 6.59
N ALA A 132 -7.84 6.47 7.43
CA ALA A 132 -7.42 5.16 6.96
C ALA A 132 -8.30 4.66 5.80
N GLY A 133 -7.66 4.09 4.78
CA GLY A 133 -8.32 3.59 3.57
C GLY A 133 -8.54 4.63 2.47
N SER A 134 -8.28 5.93 2.72
CA SER A 134 -8.33 6.96 1.67
C SER A 134 -7.12 6.86 0.73
N LEU A 135 -7.32 7.08 -0.56
CA LEU A 135 -6.24 7.50 -1.45
C LEU A 135 -5.99 8.99 -1.15
N TYR A 136 -4.91 9.26 -0.43
CA TYR A 136 -4.70 10.49 0.33
C TYR A 136 -5.04 11.75 -0.44
N LYS A 137 -6.05 12.50 0.09
CA LYS A 137 -6.63 13.73 -0.47
C LYS A 137 -7.23 13.62 -1.88
N GLN A 138 -7.39 12.42 -2.42
CA GLN A 138 -8.08 12.22 -3.71
C GLN A 138 -9.39 11.44 -3.55
N ALA A 139 -9.45 10.44 -2.66
CA ALA A 139 -10.67 9.65 -2.43
C ALA A 139 -11.08 9.64 -0.96
N ILE A 140 -12.36 9.49 -0.73
CA ILE A 140 -12.95 9.25 0.59
C ILE A 140 -13.33 7.76 0.64
N PRO A 141 -12.88 6.99 1.64
CA PRO A 141 -13.23 5.58 1.72
C PRO A 141 -14.75 5.40 1.86
N LEU A 142 -15.30 4.39 1.16
CA LEU A 142 -16.73 4.08 1.16
C LEU A 142 -17.28 3.68 2.53
N ALA A 143 -16.40 3.19 3.41
CA ALA A 143 -16.72 2.78 4.78
C ALA A 143 -15.50 2.94 5.68
N ASN A 144 -15.71 2.95 7.00
CA ASN A 144 -14.66 2.88 8.02
C ASN A 144 -14.75 1.57 8.81
N PRO A 145 -14.09 0.49 8.38
CA PRO A 145 -14.09 -0.79 9.08
C PRO A 145 -12.95 -0.92 10.10
N ALA A 146 -12.36 0.19 10.56
CA ALA A 146 -11.23 0.17 11.49
C ALA A 146 -11.55 -0.53 12.81
N ARG A 147 -10.61 -1.34 13.25
CA ARG A 147 -10.64 -2.03 14.54
C ARG A 147 -10.01 -1.15 15.63
N LYS A 148 -10.15 -1.60 16.88
CA LYS A 148 -9.55 -0.90 18.03
C LYS A 148 -8.03 -0.92 17.97
N PRO A 149 -7.34 0.14 18.46
CA PRO A 149 -5.90 0.09 18.67
C PRO A 149 -5.46 -1.18 19.40
N GLY A 150 -4.38 -1.80 18.92
CA GLY A 150 -3.89 -3.10 19.38
C GLY A 150 -4.35 -4.30 18.54
N GLU A 151 -5.40 -4.15 17.74
CA GLU A 151 -5.84 -5.18 16.80
C GLU A 151 -5.16 -5.02 15.44
N TRP A 152 -4.96 -6.14 14.72
CA TRP A 152 -4.41 -6.12 13.38
C TRP A 152 -5.46 -5.71 12.35
N GLU A 153 -5.08 -4.83 11.48
CA GLU A 153 -5.80 -4.34 10.31
C GLU A 153 -5.23 -4.98 9.05
N THR A 154 -6.05 -5.17 8.03
CA THR A 154 -5.62 -5.72 6.73
C THR A 154 -5.98 -4.78 5.60
N TYR A 155 -5.06 -4.59 4.67
CA TYR A 155 -5.34 -4.05 3.35
C TYR A 155 -5.08 -5.11 2.29
N ASP A 156 -6.08 -5.37 1.45
CA ASP A 156 -5.96 -6.10 0.19
C ASP A 156 -6.21 -5.12 -0.95
N ILE A 157 -5.21 -4.96 -1.80
CA ILE A 157 -5.13 -3.88 -2.78
C ILE A 157 -4.92 -4.45 -4.17
N VAL A 158 -5.69 -3.98 -5.15
CA VAL A 158 -5.38 -4.17 -6.57
C VAL A 158 -4.94 -2.81 -7.12
N TRP A 159 -3.70 -2.75 -7.57
CA TRP A 159 -3.09 -1.57 -8.15
C TRP A 159 -2.87 -1.74 -9.65
N THR A 160 -3.31 -0.76 -10.43
CA THR A 160 -2.98 -0.60 -11.86
C THR A 160 -2.20 0.69 -12.02
N ALA A 161 -0.93 0.56 -12.41
CA ALA A 161 -0.05 1.72 -12.62
C ALA A 161 -0.50 2.56 -13.82
N PRO A 162 -0.22 3.85 -13.83
CA PRO A 162 -0.46 4.69 -14.99
C PRO A 162 0.40 4.25 -16.17
N ARG A 163 -0.03 4.59 -17.38
CA ARG A 163 0.74 4.40 -18.61
C ARG A 163 1.07 5.75 -19.22
N PHE A 164 2.23 5.83 -19.81
CA PHE A 164 2.73 7.07 -20.44
C PHE A 164 3.08 6.81 -21.90
N ASN A 165 2.96 7.84 -22.70
CA ASN A 165 3.47 7.89 -24.07
C ASN A 165 4.98 8.08 -24.06
N GLU A 166 5.64 7.94 -25.23
CA GLU A 166 7.08 8.13 -25.36
C GLU A 166 7.54 9.56 -25.02
N ASP A 167 6.68 10.54 -25.18
CA ASP A 167 6.92 11.93 -24.80
C ASP A 167 6.72 12.23 -23.32
N GLY A 168 6.36 11.21 -22.51
CA GLY A 168 6.10 11.32 -21.09
C GLY A 168 4.70 11.82 -20.73
N SER A 169 3.84 12.11 -21.71
CA SER A 169 2.45 12.47 -21.46
C SER A 169 1.64 11.26 -20.96
N LEU A 170 0.61 11.52 -20.15
CA LEU A 170 -0.26 10.47 -19.64
C LEU A 170 -1.04 9.78 -20.77
N LYS A 171 -0.97 8.44 -20.85
CA LYS A 171 -1.75 7.62 -21.76
C LYS A 171 -2.98 7.03 -21.08
N THR A 172 -2.81 6.44 -19.89
CA THR A 172 -3.90 5.95 -19.05
C THR A 172 -3.61 6.28 -17.59
N PRO A 173 -4.62 6.68 -16.80
CA PRO A 173 -4.45 6.98 -15.38
C PRO A 173 -4.14 5.73 -14.55
N ALA A 174 -3.79 5.94 -13.29
CA ALA A 174 -3.67 4.90 -12.29
C ALA A 174 -5.02 4.56 -11.68
N TYR A 175 -5.21 3.29 -11.29
CA TYR A 175 -6.41 2.82 -10.60
C TYR A 175 -6.06 2.03 -9.36
N ALA A 176 -6.88 2.16 -8.32
CA ALA A 176 -6.79 1.35 -7.12
C ALA A 176 -8.16 0.79 -6.70
N THR A 177 -8.18 -0.48 -6.31
CA THR A 177 -9.27 -1.10 -5.57
C THR A 177 -8.72 -1.54 -4.24
N VAL A 178 -9.38 -1.19 -3.13
CA VAL A 178 -8.88 -1.46 -1.79
C VAL A 178 -9.98 -2.09 -0.94
N PHE A 179 -9.65 -3.22 -0.33
CA PHE A 179 -10.41 -3.80 0.77
C PHE A 179 -9.68 -3.53 2.07
N PHE A 180 -10.38 -2.98 3.03
CA PHE A 180 -9.92 -2.75 4.40
C PHE A 180 -10.67 -3.70 5.33
N ASN A 181 -9.97 -4.62 5.99
CA ASN A 181 -10.57 -5.70 6.80
C ASN A 181 -11.67 -6.48 6.06
N GLY A 182 -11.46 -6.75 4.77
CA GLY A 182 -12.42 -7.44 3.90
C GLY A 182 -13.60 -6.59 3.43
N VAL A 183 -13.68 -5.31 3.83
CA VAL A 183 -14.71 -4.35 3.38
C VAL A 183 -14.16 -3.52 2.24
N LEU A 184 -14.89 -3.44 1.12
CA LEU A 184 -14.52 -2.59 -0.03
C LEU A 184 -14.57 -1.12 0.39
N VAL A 185 -13.43 -0.42 0.33
CA VAL A 185 -13.32 1.00 0.68
C VAL A 185 -12.98 1.88 -0.52
N GLU A 186 -12.26 1.36 -1.51
CA GLU A 186 -12.01 2.04 -2.78
C GLU A 186 -12.35 1.08 -3.93
N ASN A 187 -13.23 1.50 -4.85
CA ASN A 187 -13.72 0.66 -5.94
C ASN A 187 -13.23 1.19 -7.29
N HIS A 188 -12.13 0.63 -7.79
CA HIS A 188 -11.53 1.00 -9.08
C HIS A 188 -11.42 2.52 -9.25
N PHE A 189 -10.94 3.19 -8.18
CA PHE A 189 -10.83 4.64 -8.16
C PHE A 189 -9.73 5.11 -9.12
N GLU A 190 -10.06 6.07 -9.98
CA GLU A 190 -9.11 6.72 -10.87
C GLU A 190 -8.36 7.83 -10.14
N LEU A 191 -7.05 7.65 -9.94
CA LEU A 191 -6.22 8.68 -9.34
C LEU A 191 -5.91 9.79 -10.39
N GLN A 192 -5.73 11.01 -9.91
CA GLN A 192 -5.40 12.17 -10.73
C GLN A 192 -3.90 12.45 -10.80
N GLY A 193 -3.06 11.53 -10.30
CA GLY A 193 -1.62 11.63 -10.18
C GLY A 193 -1.13 11.30 -8.77
N GLU A 194 0.11 11.69 -8.46
CA GLU A 194 0.68 11.52 -7.12
C GLU A 194 -0.18 12.19 -6.04
N THR A 195 -0.32 11.55 -4.89
CA THR A 195 -0.97 12.13 -3.73
C THR A 195 -0.11 13.23 -3.12
N ARG A 196 -0.74 14.29 -2.63
CA ARG A 196 0.01 15.46 -2.13
C ARG A 196 -0.60 16.03 -0.88
N PHE A 197 0.26 16.38 0.09
CA PHE A 197 -0.18 17.13 1.26
C PHE A 197 -0.68 18.53 0.86
N ILE A 198 0.05 19.23 0.00
CA ILE A 198 -0.30 20.56 -0.52
C ILE A 198 -0.16 20.57 -2.04
N GLY A 199 -1.14 21.16 -2.71
CA GLY A 199 -1.18 21.34 -4.16
C GLY A 199 -2.06 20.30 -4.87
N LYS A 200 -2.17 20.44 -6.18
CA LYS A 200 -2.95 19.52 -7.02
C LYS A 200 -2.11 18.27 -7.34
N PRO A 201 -2.74 17.10 -7.45
CA PRO A 201 -2.07 15.91 -7.96
C PRO A 201 -1.56 16.14 -9.39
N PHE A 202 -0.52 15.44 -9.78
CA PHE A 202 -0.01 15.45 -11.14
C PHE A 202 0.67 14.12 -11.43
N TYR A 203 0.75 13.75 -12.69
CA TYR A 203 1.47 12.57 -13.14
C TYR A 203 2.90 12.91 -13.51
N LYS A 204 3.85 12.09 -13.04
CA LYS A 204 5.24 12.06 -13.47
C LYS A 204 5.50 10.68 -14.09
N ALA A 205 6.07 10.64 -15.29
CA ALA A 205 6.29 9.39 -16.00
C ALA A 205 7.28 8.47 -15.26
N TYR A 206 6.92 7.21 -15.15
CA TYR A 206 7.75 6.10 -14.69
C TYR A 206 7.23 4.80 -15.33
N ASP A 207 8.03 3.75 -15.37
CA ASP A 207 7.58 2.43 -15.87
C ASP A 207 7.20 1.50 -14.71
N ARG A 208 8.09 1.32 -13.76
CA ARG A 208 7.92 0.51 -12.55
C ARG A 208 8.40 1.30 -11.34
N ALA A 209 7.78 1.09 -10.20
CA ALA A 209 8.14 1.79 -8.97
C ALA A 209 8.18 0.84 -7.77
N PRO A 210 8.98 1.12 -6.73
CA PRO A 210 8.93 0.37 -5.49
C PRO A 210 7.64 0.68 -4.70
N ILE A 211 7.26 -0.24 -3.82
CA ILE A 211 6.25 -0.02 -2.79
C ILE A 211 6.96 0.59 -1.58
N LYS A 212 6.39 1.63 -0.95
CA LYS A 212 7.01 2.33 0.16
C LYS A 212 6.12 2.30 1.40
N LEU A 213 6.73 2.15 2.57
CA LEU A 213 6.09 2.32 3.87
C LEU A 213 6.62 3.58 4.55
N GLN A 214 5.70 4.39 5.10
CA GLN A 214 6.04 5.68 5.66
C GLN A 214 6.41 5.59 7.16
N ALA A 215 7.51 6.24 7.53
CA ALA A 215 7.83 6.62 8.89
C ALA A 215 7.38 8.07 9.13
N HIS A 216 6.10 8.26 9.47
CA HIS A 216 5.54 9.59 9.64
C HIS A 216 6.15 10.31 10.86
N GLY A 217 6.38 11.61 10.73
CA GLY A 217 7.10 12.43 11.72
C GLY A 217 6.26 12.88 12.93
N ASP A 218 5.03 12.39 13.13
CA ASP A 218 4.25 12.69 14.33
C ASP A 218 4.87 12.06 15.59
N LYS A 219 4.39 12.50 16.77
CA LYS A 219 4.91 12.05 18.07
C LYS A 219 4.19 10.84 18.65
N SER A 220 3.19 10.29 17.95
CA SER A 220 2.49 9.10 18.42
C SER A 220 3.42 7.87 18.41
N GLU A 221 3.02 6.84 19.13
CA GLU A 221 3.71 5.57 19.19
C GLU A 221 3.79 4.94 17.79
N PRO A 222 4.90 4.26 17.44
CA PRO A 222 5.12 3.74 16.10
C PRO A 222 4.17 2.58 15.77
N LEU A 223 3.74 2.54 14.51
CA LEU A 223 2.95 1.44 13.97
C LEU A 223 3.82 0.21 13.73
N SER A 224 3.13 -0.91 13.54
CA SER A 224 3.74 -2.18 13.18
C SER A 224 3.10 -2.76 11.93
N PHE A 225 3.91 -3.52 11.17
CA PHE A 225 3.50 -4.24 9.98
C PHE A 225 3.87 -5.73 10.13
N ARG A 226 3.16 -6.60 9.40
CA ARG A 226 3.50 -8.01 9.24
C ARG A 226 2.88 -8.57 7.96
N ASN A 227 3.23 -9.77 7.57
CA ASN A 227 2.61 -10.51 6.47
C ASN A 227 2.42 -9.63 5.23
N ILE A 228 3.53 -9.18 4.64
CA ILE A 228 3.50 -8.31 3.45
C ILE A 228 3.89 -9.15 2.23
N TRP A 229 3.00 -9.25 1.26
CA TRP A 229 3.30 -9.93 0.00
C TRP A 229 2.64 -9.24 -1.20
N VAL A 230 3.26 -9.41 -2.35
CA VAL A 230 2.80 -8.85 -3.62
C VAL A 230 2.73 -9.93 -4.68
N ARG A 231 1.75 -9.86 -5.55
CA ARG A 231 1.58 -10.73 -6.71
C ARG A 231 1.45 -9.85 -7.94
N GLU A 232 2.39 -9.95 -8.89
CA GLU A 232 2.34 -9.18 -10.13
C GLU A 232 1.19 -9.69 -11.03
N LEU A 233 0.48 -8.73 -11.63
CA LEU A 233 -0.58 -8.98 -12.62
C LEU A 233 0.01 -8.74 -14.01
N ASN A 234 0.07 -9.80 -14.82
CA ASN A 234 0.61 -9.78 -16.19
C ASN A 234 -0.51 -9.57 -17.20
#